data_85a1fe3102352cdce47072870185e5db
#
_entry.id   85a1fe3102352cdce47072870185e5db
#
_cell.length_a   1.000
_cell.length_b   1.000
_cell.length_c   1.000
_cell.angle_alpha   90.00
_cell.angle_beta   90.00
_cell.angle_gamma   90.00
#
_symmetry.space_group_name_H-M   'P 1'
#
loop_
_entity.id
_entity.type
_entity.pdbx_description
1 polymer ?
#
loop_
_entity_poly.entity_id
_entity_poly.type
_entity_poly.pdbx_seq_one_letter_code
_entity_poly.pdbx_strand_id
1 'polypeptide(L)'
;MIKSFKDKETQKIFDGKLSKKFANIQKVAKRKLDMLHYAYKEQDLIVPPSNRFEHLKGNLNDYCSIRINDQFRIIFKFENGCAYDVQIVDYH
;
A
#
# COMPACT_ATOMS: atom_id res chain seq x y z
N MET A 1 1.46 9.47 6.67
CA MET A 1 0.12 9.17 7.24
C MET A 1 -0.86 8.84 6.14
N ILE A 2 -1.60 7.76 6.29
CA ILE A 2 -2.64 7.41 5.32
C ILE A 2 -3.85 8.31 5.55
N LYS A 3 -4.29 9.00 4.52
CA LYS A 3 -5.41 9.94 4.58
C LYS A 3 -6.71 9.40 3.99
N SER A 4 -6.61 8.51 3.00
CA SER A 4 -7.82 7.93 2.38
C SER A 4 -7.53 6.56 1.80
N PHE A 5 -8.58 5.75 1.71
CA PHE A 5 -8.55 4.43 1.10
C PHE A 5 -9.48 4.40 -0.09
N LYS A 6 -9.08 3.66 -1.11
CA LYS A 6 -9.90 3.49 -2.31
C LYS A 6 -11.03 2.48 -2.09
N ASP A 7 -10.82 1.51 -1.20
CA ASP A 7 -11.81 0.46 -0.93
C ASP A 7 -11.87 0.10 0.55
N LYS A 8 -12.99 -0.52 0.93
CA LYS A 8 -13.24 -0.89 2.32
C LYS A 8 -12.40 -2.07 2.80
N GLU A 9 -12.05 -2.99 1.90
CA GLU A 9 -11.30 -4.18 2.31
C GLU A 9 -9.89 -3.82 2.73
N THR A 10 -9.25 -2.92 2.01
CA THR A 10 -7.93 -2.42 2.40
C THR A 10 -8.00 -1.69 3.74
N GLN A 11 -9.03 -0.86 3.91
CA GLN A 11 -9.22 -0.13 5.16
C GLN A 11 -9.44 -1.07 6.35
N LYS A 12 -10.22 -2.14 6.15
CA LYS A 12 -10.43 -3.14 7.22
C LYS A 12 -9.12 -3.70 7.72
N ILE A 13 -8.22 -4.05 6.81
CA ILE A 13 -6.92 -4.60 7.18
C ILE A 13 -6.13 -3.60 8.00
N PHE A 14 -6.10 -2.36 7.55
CA PHE A 14 -5.39 -1.30 8.28
C PHE A 14 -5.97 -1.10 9.69
N ASP A 15 -7.29 -1.19 9.80
CA ASP A 15 -7.98 -1.02 11.08
C ASP A 15 -7.87 -2.25 12.00
N GLY A 16 -7.18 -3.30 11.55
CA GLY A 16 -7.01 -4.52 12.35
C GLY A 16 -8.20 -5.47 12.27
N LYS A 17 -9.10 -5.27 11.31
CA LYS A 17 -10.25 -6.13 11.12
C LYS A 17 -9.96 -7.20 10.08
N LEU A 18 -10.66 -8.34 10.17
CA LEU A 18 -10.48 -9.42 9.21
C LEU A 18 -11.09 -9.06 7.87
N SER A 19 -10.32 -9.34 6.80
CA SER A 19 -10.81 -9.22 5.44
C SER A 19 -10.86 -10.61 4.82
N LYS A 20 -12.07 -11.07 4.48
CA LYS A 20 -12.21 -12.37 3.84
C LYS A 20 -11.54 -12.38 2.47
N LYS A 21 -11.63 -11.26 1.76
CA LYS A 21 -11.06 -11.12 0.42
C LYS A 21 -9.55 -11.30 0.41
N PHE A 22 -8.88 -10.79 1.44
CA PHE A 22 -7.42 -10.82 1.53
C PHE A 22 -6.92 -11.65 2.72
N ALA A 23 -7.69 -12.66 3.13
CA ALA A 23 -7.37 -13.45 4.32
C ALA A 23 -5.97 -14.05 4.25
N ASN A 24 -5.55 -14.52 3.07
CA ASN A 24 -4.27 -15.20 2.90
C ASN A 24 -3.07 -14.26 2.95
N ILE A 25 -3.28 -12.95 2.83
CA ILE A 25 -2.18 -11.98 2.88
C ILE A 25 -2.35 -10.96 3.99
N GLN A 26 -3.36 -11.12 4.84
CA GLN A 26 -3.75 -10.11 5.80
C GLN A 26 -2.61 -9.64 6.69
N LYS A 27 -1.84 -10.57 7.21
CA LYS A 27 -0.76 -10.23 8.15
C LYS A 27 0.33 -9.39 7.49
N VAL A 28 0.74 -9.79 6.31
CA VAL A 28 1.78 -9.05 5.57
C VAL A 28 1.24 -7.71 5.09
N ALA A 29 -0.01 -7.70 4.60
CA ALA A 29 -0.65 -6.46 4.14
C ALA A 29 -0.76 -5.44 5.27
N LYS A 30 -1.17 -5.88 6.47
CA LYS A 30 -1.25 -4.99 7.64
C LYS A 30 0.11 -4.37 7.95
N ARG A 31 1.16 -5.18 7.95
CA ARG A 31 2.50 -4.69 8.23
C ARG A 31 2.94 -3.64 7.20
N LYS A 32 2.66 -3.88 5.92
CA LYS A 32 3.03 -2.94 4.86
C LYS A 32 2.19 -1.67 4.91
N LEU A 33 0.90 -1.77 5.26
CA LEU A 33 0.06 -0.60 5.43
C LEU A 33 0.54 0.26 6.61
N ASP A 34 0.95 -0.36 7.70
CA ASP A 34 1.52 0.36 8.83
C ASP A 34 2.81 1.07 8.41
N MET A 35 3.65 0.40 7.64
CA MET A 35 4.87 1.00 7.12
C MET A 35 4.57 2.25 6.28
N LEU A 36 3.57 2.15 5.40
CA LEU A 36 3.13 3.28 4.59
C LEU A 36 2.61 4.42 5.46
N HIS A 37 1.82 4.08 6.49
CA HIS A 37 1.24 5.07 7.39
C HIS A 37 2.30 5.91 8.10
N TYR A 38 3.41 5.29 8.48
CA TYR A 38 4.47 5.96 9.22
C TYR A 38 5.57 6.54 8.33
N ALA A 39 5.51 6.32 7.02
CA ALA A 39 6.48 6.88 6.10
C ALA A 39 6.30 8.39 6.01
N TYR A 40 7.40 9.12 6.11
CA TYR A 40 7.41 10.57 6.03
C TYR A 40 7.78 11.05 4.63
N LYS A 41 8.64 10.31 3.96
CA LYS A 41 9.11 10.63 2.61
C LYS A 41 9.31 9.33 1.83
N GLU A 42 9.45 9.46 0.50
CA GLU A 42 9.61 8.30 -0.37
C GLU A 42 10.78 7.40 0.03
N GLN A 43 11.85 8.00 0.52
CA GLN A 43 13.01 7.23 0.96
C GLN A 43 12.64 6.18 2.01
N ASP A 44 11.67 6.48 2.86
CA ASP A 44 11.21 5.55 3.88
C ASP A 44 10.51 4.33 3.30
N LEU A 45 10.03 4.43 2.05
CA LEU A 45 9.34 3.33 1.35
C LEU A 45 10.28 2.54 0.43
N ILE A 46 11.43 3.13 0.09
CA ILE A 46 12.43 2.44 -0.72
C ILE A 46 13.16 1.38 0.11
N VAL A 47 13.28 1.60 1.40
CA VAL A 47 13.91 0.67 2.34
C VAL A 47 12.82 0.04 3.20
N PRO A 48 12.76 -1.30 3.32
CA PRO A 48 13.68 -2.28 2.75
C PRO A 48 13.49 -2.48 1.25
N PRO A 49 14.53 -2.92 0.54
CA PRO A 49 14.44 -3.15 -0.92
C PRO A 49 13.35 -4.13 -1.32
N SER A 50 12.96 -5.04 -0.42
CA SER A 50 11.87 -5.99 -0.67
C SER A 50 10.53 -5.32 -0.92
N ASN A 51 10.37 -4.05 -0.55
CA ASN A 51 9.16 -3.27 -0.88
C ASN A 51 9.03 -3.02 -2.37
N ARG A 52 10.13 -3.04 -3.09
CA ARG A 52 10.16 -2.76 -4.53
C ARG A 52 9.34 -1.53 -4.88
N PHE A 53 9.63 -0.44 -4.17
CA PHE A 53 8.94 0.82 -4.39
C PHE A 53 9.07 1.26 -5.84
N GLU A 54 7.95 1.64 -6.46
CA GLU A 54 7.92 2.09 -7.86
C GLU A 54 6.97 3.26 -8.03
N HIS A 55 7.33 4.15 -8.93
CA HIS A 55 6.38 5.11 -9.50
C HIS A 55 5.74 4.44 -10.70
N LEU A 56 4.41 4.42 -10.76
CA LEU A 56 3.69 3.77 -11.84
C LEU A 56 3.63 4.68 -13.07
N LYS A 57 3.30 4.09 -14.21
CA LYS A 57 3.28 4.80 -15.49
C LYS A 57 1.91 4.70 -16.16
N GLY A 58 1.72 5.47 -17.25
CA GLY A 58 0.47 5.44 -18.00
C GLY A 58 -0.66 6.06 -17.24
N ASN A 59 -1.81 5.39 -17.19
CA ASN A 59 -3.00 5.90 -16.52
C ASN A 59 -2.82 6.07 -15.02
N LEU A 60 -1.80 5.43 -14.45
CA LEU A 60 -1.54 5.46 -13.00
C LEU A 60 -0.30 6.26 -12.66
N ASN A 61 0.08 7.22 -13.51
CA ASN A 61 1.33 7.95 -13.34
C ASN A 61 1.42 8.79 -12.06
N ASP A 62 0.28 9.03 -11.40
CA ASP A 62 0.27 9.72 -10.11
C ASP A 62 0.42 8.76 -8.93
N TYR A 63 0.46 7.46 -9.20
CA TYR A 63 0.50 6.44 -8.15
C TYR A 63 1.89 5.88 -7.97
N CYS A 64 2.13 5.44 -6.73
CA CYS A 64 3.30 4.66 -6.36
C CYS A 64 2.83 3.28 -5.92
N SER A 65 3.74 2.33 -5.83
CA SER A 65 3.40 1.02 -5.30
C SER A 65 4.50 0.45 -4.43
N ILE A 66 4.09 -0.37 -3.45
CA ILE A 66 5.01 -1.22 -2.69
C ILE A 66 4.48 -2.65 -2.73
N ARG A 67 5.40 -3.60 -2.69
CA ARG A 67 5.08 -5.02 -2.85
C ARG A 67 4.59 -5.63 -1.54
N ILE A 68 3.52 -6.44 -1.62
CA ILE A 68 3.10 -7.30 -0.52
C ILE A 68 3.72 -8.68 -0.72
N ASN A 69 3.49 -9.28 -1.88
CA ASN A 69 4.07 -10.58 -2.28
C ASN A 69 4.12 -10.61 -3.81
N ASP A 70 4.32 -11.80 -4.40
CA ASP A 70 4.44 -11.92 -5.85
C ASP A 70 3.16 -11.55 -6.61
N GLN A 71 2.02 -11.59 -5.93
CA GLN A 71 0.72 -11.37 -6.55
C GLN A 71 0.16 -9.98 -6.23
N PHE A 72 0.34 -9.49 -5.01
CA PHE A 72 -0.35 -8.30 -4.55
C PHE A 72 0.61 -7.14 -4.27
N ARG A 73 0.13 -5.93 -4.57
CA ARG A 73 0.84 -4.69 -4.25
C ARG A 73 -0.15 -3.71 -3.61
N ILE A 74 0.40 -2.77 -2.86
CA ILE A 74 -0.37 -1.62 -2.38
C ILE A 74 -0.05 -0.48 -3.32
N ILE A 75 -1.09 0.15 -3.90
CA ILE A 75 -0.89 1.36 -4.71
C ILE A 75 -1.53 2.55 -4.00
N PHE A 76 -0.94 3.70 -4.21
CA PHE A 76 -1.32 4.91 -3.47
C PHE A 76 -0.72 6.13 -4.13
N LYS A 77 -1.33 7.30 -3.86
CA LYS A 77 -0.74 8.60 -4.19
C LYS A 77 0.01 9.07 -2.96
N PHE A 78 1.21 9.59 -3.12
CA PHE A 78 2.02 10.01 -1.98
C PHE A 78 2.47 11.46 -2.17
N GLU A 79 2.11 12.32 -1.21
CA GLU A 79 2.42 13.74 -1.27
C GLU A 79 2.59 14.30 0.14
N ASN A 80 3.72 14.97 0.37
CA ASN A 80 4.01 15.65 1.63
C ASN A 80 3.86 14.73 2.86
N GLY A 81 4.33 13.49 2.73
CA GLY A 81 4.27 12.52 3.83
C GLY A 81 2.89 11.91 4.05
N CYS A 82 1.97 12.11 3.12
CA CYS A 82 0.61 11.57 3.21
C CYS A 82 0.32 10.66 2.03
N ALA A 83 -0.41 9.57 2.31
CA ALA A 83 -0.82 8.61 1.29
C ALA A 83 -2.32 8.71 1.08
N TYR A 84 -2.73 8.75 -0.19
CA TYR A 84 -4.12 8.90 -0.59
C TYR A 84 -4.54 7.78 -1.52
N ASP A 85 -5.85 7.46 -1.51
CA ASP A 85 -6.45 6.46 -2.38
C ASP A 85 -5.73 5.12 -2.30
N VAL A 86 -5.39 4.72 -1.08
CA VAL A 86 -4.64 3.51 -0.81
C VAL A 86 -5.50 2.29 -1.11
N GLN A 87 -4.95 1.35 -1.86
CA GLN A 87 -5.66 0.12 -2.18
C GLN A 87 -4.70 -1.03 -2.43
N ILE A 88 -5.18 -2.24 -2.17
CA ILE A 88 -4.46 -3.47 -2.49
C ILE A 88 -4.95 -3.94 -3.86
N VAL A 89 -4.02 -4.22 -4.76
CA VAL A 89 -4.35 -4.67 -6.10
C VAL A 89 -3.65 -5.98 -6.41
N ASP A 90 -4.30 -6.81 -7.24
CA ASP A 90 -3.73 -8.01 -7.79
C ASP A 90 -2.87 -7.57 -8.98
N TYR A 91 -1.57 -7.79 -8.87
CA TYR A 91 -0.60 -7.19 -9.78
C TYR A 91 0.13 -8.29 -10.55
N HIS A 92 -0.23 -8.46 -11.78
CA HIS A 92 0.42 -9.43 -12.67
C HIS A 92 1.17 -8.75 -13.78
#